data_bcb3c6934f034bf957e1edcac8427843
#
_entry.id   bcb3c6934f034bf957e1edcac8427843
#
_cell.length_a   1.000
_cell.length_b   1.000
_cell.length_c   1.000
_cell.angle_alpha   90.00
_cell.angle_beta   90.00
_cell.angle_gamma   90.00
#
_symmetry.space_group_name_H-M   'P 1'
#
loop_
_entity.id
_entity.type
_entity.pdbx_description
1 polymer ?
#
loop_
_entity_poly.entity_id
_entity_poly.type
_entity_poly.pdbx_seq_one_letter_code
_entity_poly.pdbx_strand_id
1 'polypeptide(L)'
;MKNIILSAVLGFLPATAFAGGHADFAGHGTGIYSDRKTIEATAGTHSMVTTNDVWIYDNPPEGFPAAQKAICTYFQVIATGQQQPSGGSGTCQAVDPDGDISLWNGVAQSDGTLAFSVTTGTGKWTALIGAKFLGKTRHSFGGASVYDFSPVN
;
A
#
# COMPACT_ATOMS: atom_id res chain seq x y z
N MET A 1 -44.13 22.78 44.61
CA MET A 1 -43.48 21.62 43.97
C MET A 1 -43.28 22.03 42.52
N LYS A 2 -42.02 22.32 42.13
CA LYS A 2 -41.66 22.72 40.75
C LYS A 2 -41.05 21.51 40.04
N ASN A 3 -41.72 21.00 39.03
CA ASN A 3 -41.21 19.89 38.19
C ASN A 3 -40.24 20.51 37.17
N ILE A 4 -38.97 20.11 37.26
CA ILE A 4 -37.94 20.42 36.26
C ILE A 4 -37.96 19.26 35.25
N ILE A 5 -38.39 19.55 34.03
CA ILE A 5 -38.31 18.61 32.91
C ILE A 5 -36.92 18.79 32.31
N LEU A 6 -36.07 17.76 32.48
CA LEU A 6 -34.74 17.70 31.88
C LEU A 6 -34.86 17.12 30.46
N SER A 7 -34.85 17.99 29.45
CA SER A 7 -34.84 17.58 28.02
C SER A 7 -33.44 17.13 27.64
N ALA A 8 -33.23 15.82 27.44
CA ALA A 8 -32.01 15.28 26.89
C ALA A 8 -32.00 15.53 25.38
N VAL A 9 -31.10 16.41 24.91
CA VAL A 9 -30.81 16.62 23.49
C VAL A 9 -29.84 15.52 23.06
N LEU A 10 -30.36 14.47 22.40
CA LEU A 10 -29.51 13.51 21.68
C LEU A 10 -28.92 14.23 20.47
N GLY A 11 -27.64 14.61 20.55
CA GLY A 11 -26.84 15.07 19.43
C GLY A 11 -26.61 13.92 18.44
N PHE A 12 -27.30 13.95 17.31
CA PHE A 12 -26.92 13.11 16.16
C PHE A 12 -25.57 13.63 15.61
N LEU A 13 -24.49 12.92 15.89
CA LEU A 13 -23.25 13.11 15.15
C LEU A 13 -23.50 12.59 13.72
N PRO A 14 -23.29 13.41 12.68
CA PRO A 14 -23.36 12.89 11.31
C PRO A 14 -22.27 11.83 11.16
N ALA A 15 -22.67 10.60 10.83
CA ALA A 15 -21.75 9.59 10.35
C ALA A 15 -21.18 10.12 9.03
N THR A 16 -19.93 10.62 9.04
CA THR A 16 -19.21 10.91 7.81
C THR A 16 -19.02 9.59 7.09
N ALA A 17 -19.82 9.36 6.04
CA ALA A 17 -19.53 8.29 5.09
C ALA A 17 -18.15 8.62 4.50
N PHE A 18 -17.14 7.83 4.84
CA PHE A 18 -15.86 7.89 4.15
C PHE A 18 -16.12 7.47 2.70
N ALA A 19 -16.24 8.43 1.80
CA ALA A 19 -16.10 8.18 0.38
C ALA A 19 -14.75 7.50 0.20
N GLY A 20 -14.70 6.39 -0.53
CA GLY A 20 -13.45 5.66 -0.76
C GLY A 20 -12.36 6.65 -1.18
N GLY A 21 -11.19 6.56 -0.54
CA GLY A 21 -10.11 7.50 -0.77
C GLY A 21 -9.74 7.54 -2.25
N HIS A 22 -9.54 8.74 -2.75
CA HIS A 22 -9.08 9.00 -4.11
C HIS A 22 -7.71 9.66 -4.03
N ALA A 23 -6.77 9.20 -4.86
CA ALA A 23 -5.45 9.79 -4.95
C ALA A 23 -5.26 10.41 -6.35
N ASP A 24 -4.76 11.65 -6.39
CA ASP A 24 -4.53 12.40 -7.63
C ASP A 24 -3.04 12.52 -7.97
N PHE A 25 -2.18 11.75 -7.31
CA PHE A 25 -0.74 11.80 -7.51
C PHE A 25 -0.17 10.42 -7.85
N ALA A 26 0.81 10.42 -8.72
CA ALA A 26 1.64 9.27 -9.04
C ALA A 26 2.92 9.29 -8.20
N GLY A 27 3.79 8.32 -8.45
CA GLY A 27 5.11 8.29 -7.84
C GLY A 27 5.97 7.17 -8.38
N HIS A 28 7.14 7.08 -7.82
CA HIS A 28 8.09 6.02 -8.10
C HIS A 28 8.75 5.56 -6.81
N GLY A 29 9.32 4.36 -6.85
CA GLY A 29 9.94 3.80 -5.68
C GLY A 29 11.13 2.92 -6.02
N THR A 30 11.94 2.68 -4.98
CA THR A 30 12.99 1.67 -4.99
C THR A 30 12.74 0.70 -3.87
N GLY A 31 12.85 -0.61 -4.16
CA GLY A 31 12.82 -1.66 -3.15
C GLY A 31 14.16 -2.36 -3.08
N ILE A 32 14.77 -2.41 -1.90
CA ILE A 32 16.03 -3.13 -1.64
C ILE A 32 15.68 -4.39 -0.87
N TYR A 33 16.04 -5.55 -1.42
CA TYR A 33 15.78 -6.84 -0.79
C TYR A 33 16.58 -6.97 0.51
N SER A 34 15.88 -7.23 1.60
CA SER A 34 16.49 -7.41 2.92
C SER A 34 16.43 -8.84 3.41
N ASP A 35 15.42 -9.63 3.01
CA ASP A 35 15.27 -11.04 3.36
C ASP A 35 14.51 -11.80 2.27
N ARG A 36 14.84 -13.08 2.10
CA ARG A 36 14.11 -14.01 1.25
C ARG A 36 14.04 -15.38 1.89
N LYS A 37 12.84 -15.91 2.01
CA LYS A 37 12.59 -17.31 2.45
C LYS A 37 11.88 -18.04 1.33
N THR A 38 12.30 -19.27 1.07
CA THR A 38 11.82 -20.05 -0.05
C THR A 38 11.34 -21.43 0.43
N ILE A 39 10.24 -21.90 -0.12
CA ILE A 39 9.74 -23.27 0.02
C ILE A 39 9.73 -23.87 -1.37
N GLU A 40 10.52 -24.94 -1.54
CA GLU A 40 10.56 -25.71 -2.78
C GLU A 40 9.51 -26.82 -2.76
N ALA A 41 8.79 -27.01 -3.87
CA ALA A 41 7.81 -28.06 -4.06
C ALA A 41 7.89 -28.59 -5.51
N THR A 42 7.34 -29.77 -5.76
CA THR A 42 7.33 -30.36 -7.11
C THR A 42 6.64 -29.48 -8.16
N ALA A 43 5.59 -28.74 -7.75
CA ALA A 43 4.81 -27.90 -8.64
C ALA A 43 5.40 -26.48 -8.82
N GLY A 44 6.46 -26.13 -8.09
CA GLY A 44 7.05 -24.81 -8.15
C GLY A 44 7.65 -24.35 -6.82
N THR A 45 8.01 -23.10 -6.78
CA THR A 45 8.64 -22.44 -5.64
C THR A 45 7.71 -21.39 -5.06
N HIS A 46 7.50 -21.42 -3.76
CA HIS A 46 6.89 -20.30 -3.03
C HIS A 46 7.98 -19.51 -2.32
N SER A 47 8.00 -18.21 -2.49
CA SER A 47 8.94 -17.33 -1.79
C SER A 47 8.24 -16.20 -1.05
N MET A 48 8.76 -15.90 0.13
CA MET A 48 8.48 -14.68 0.86
C MET A 48 9.69 -13.76 0.70
N VAL A 49 9.45 -12.54 0.27
CA VAL A 49 10.50 -11.53 0.05
C VAL A 49 10.17 -10.30 0.87
N THR A 50 11.14 -9.82 1.65
CA THR A 50 11.03 -8.56 2.38
C THR A 50 11.92 -7.52 1.73
N THR A 51 11.40 -6.30 1.54
CA THR A 51 12.13 -5.17 0.98
C THR A 51 12.06 -3.95 1.91
N ASN A 52 13.13 -3.16 1.88
CA ASN A 52 13.14 -1.79 2.41
C ASN A 52 12.97 -0.85 1.21
N ASP A 53 11.88 -0.12 1.22
CA ASP A 53 11.48 0.72 0.10
C ASP A 53 11.58 2.20 0.47
N VAL A 54 11.86 3.02 -0.54
CA VAL A 54 11.64 4.46 -0.49
C VAL A 54 10.68 4.82 -1.63
N TRP A 55 9.57 5.45 -1.27
CA TRP A 55 8.59 5.96 -2.21
C TRP A 55 8.72 7.46 -2.33
N ILE A 56 8.69 7.97 -3.54
CA ILE A 56 8.74 9.38 -3.88
C ILE A 56 7.49 9.72 -4.68
N TYR A 57 6.75 10.72 -4.24
CA TYR A 57 5.50 11.13 -4.84
C TYR A 57 5.70 12.28 -5.82
N ASP A 58 5.13 12.16 -7.00
CA ASP A 58 5.17 13.18 -8.04
C ASP A 58 4.03 14.18 -7.79
N ASN A 59 4.37 15.43 -7.52
CA ASN A 59 3.41 16.51 -7.27
C ASN A 59 2.34 16.15 -6.22
N PRO A 60 2.71 15.72 -5.02
CA PRO A 60 1.74 15.42 -3.98
C PRO A 60 0.92 16.67 -3.64
N PRO A 61 -0.35 16.53 -3.23
CA PRO A 61 -1.16 17.66 -2.81
C PRO A 61 -0.56 18.36 -1.59
N GLU A 62 -0.93 19.62 -1.39
CA GLU A 62 -0.48 20.39 -0.23
C GLU A 62 -0.74 19.64 1.08
N GLY A 63 0.23 19.61 1.96
CA GLY A 63 0.18 18.89 3.23
C GLY A 63 0.52 17.40 3.15
N PHE A 64 0.72 16.83 1.93
CA PHE A 64 1.25 15.48 1.80
C PHE A 64 2.77 15.48 1.70
N PRO A 65 3.43 14.42 2.17
CA PRO A 65 4.88 14.31 2.13
C PRO A 65 5.35 14.07 0.69
N ALA A 66 6.58 14.50 0.39
CA ALA A 66 7.22 14.19 -0.88
C ALA A 66 7.69 12.72 -0.96
N ALA A 67 7.87 12.05 0.18
CA ALA A 67 8.36 10.68 0.24
C ALA A 67 7.93 9.94 1.51
N GLN A 68 7.97 8.59 1.45
CA GLN A 68 7.84 7.70 2.60
C GLN A 68 8.94 6.63 2.59
N LYS A 69 9.28 6.13 3.78
CA LYS A 69 9.97 4.85 3.93
C LYS A 69 8.94 3.76 4.10
N ALA A 70 9.16 2.60 3.49
CA ALA A 70 8.29 1.46 3.68
C ALA A 70 9.08 0.17 3.93
N ILE A 71 8.46 -0.77 4.64
CA ILE A 71 8.87 -2.16 4.72
C ILE A 71 7.76 -2.95 4.08
N CYS A 72 8.09 -3.69 3.01
CA CYS A 72 7.14 -4.50 2.27
C CYS A 72 7.48 -5.98 2.41
N THR A 73 6.47 -6.82 2.52
CA THR A 73 6.61 -8.28 2.48
C THR A 73 5.70 -8.82 1.39
N TYR A 74 6.28 -9.55 0.45
CA TYR A 74 5.60 -10.14 -0.70
C TYR A 74 5.67 -11.66 -0.63
N PHE A 75 4.56 -12.31 -0.97
CA PHE A 75 4.44 -13.74 -1.15
C PHE A 75 4.25 -14.01 -2.63
N GLN A 76 5.10 -14.85 -3.23
CA GLN A 76 5.12 -15.12 -4.65
C GLN A 76 5.17 -16.63 -4.90
N VAL A 77 4.45 -17.07 -5.94
CA VAL A 77 4.53 -18.45 -6.44
C VAL A 77 5.10 -18.41 -7.85
N ILE A 78 6.17 -19.17 -8.08
CA ILE A 78 6.78 -19.40 -9.39
C ILE A 78 6.53 -20.87 -9.74
N ALA A 79 5.66 -21.14 -10.71
CA ALA A 79 5.38 -22.50 -11.14
C ALA A 79 6.59 -23.14 -11.83
N THR A 80 6.71 -24.45 -11.74
CA THR A 80 7.82 -25.20 -12.37
C THR A 80 7.93 -24.87 -13.86
N GLY A 81 9.14 -24.53 -14.30
CA GLY A 81 9.43 -24.14 -15.68
C GLY A 81 9.12 -22.67 -16.02
N GLN A 82 8.58 -21.89 -15.10
CA GLN A 82 8.36 -20.45 -15.28
C GLN A 82 9.52 -19.64 -14.69
N GLN A 83 9.79 -18.47 -15.28
CA GLN A 83 10.79 -17.51 -14.75
C GLN A 83 10.15 -16.34 -14.00
N GLN A 84 8.85 -16.14 -14.20
CA GLN A 84 8.09 -15.06 -13.57
C GLN A 84 7.09 -15.62 -12.57
N PRO A 85 6.75 -14.89 -11.52
CA PRO A 85 5.69 -15.29 -10.61
C PRO A 85 4.37 -15.49 -11.37
N SER A 86 3.69 -16.58 -11.08
CA SER A 86 2.34 -16.86 -11.59
C SER A 86 1.26 -16.12 -10.78
N GLY A 87 1.63 -15.55 -9.66
CA GLY A 87 0.79 -14.75 -8.79
C GLY A 87 1.49 -14.43 -7.48
N GLY A 88 0.87 -13.57 -6.69
CA GLY A 88 1.39 -13.19 -5.39
C GLY A 88 0.60 -12.06 -4.76
N SER A 89 0.86 -11.82 -3.49
CA SER A 89 0.29 -10.70 -2.74
C SER A 89 1.32 -10.17 -1.76
N GLY A 90 1.09 -8.96 -1.26
CA GLY A 90 2.00 -8.39 -0.28
C GLY A 90 1.35 -7.30 0.53
N THR A 91 2.05 -6.92 1.59
CA THR A 91 1.68 -5.81 2.45
C THR A 91 2.88 -4.89 2.63
N CYS A 92 2.64 -3.59 2.74
CA CYS A 92 3.65 -2.62 3.10
C CYS A 92 3.18 -1.80 4.30
N GLN A 93 4.12 -1.52 5.19
CA GLN A 93 3.98 -0.55 6.27
C GLN A 93 4.88 0.63 5.92
N ALA A 94 4.31 1.80 5.79
CA ALA A 94 5.06 2.99 5.41
C ALA A 94 4.92 4.08 6.47
N VAL A 95 5.98 4.88 6.63
CA VAL A 95 6.03 6.03 7.53
C VAL A 95 6.58 7.23 6.79
N ASP A 96 5.93 8.35 6.93
CA ASP A 96 6.36 9.62 6.36
C ASP A 96 7.29 10.42 7.29
N PRO A 97 7.90 11.52 6.81
CA PRO A 97 8.78 12.35 7.63
C PRO A 97 8.11 12.98 8.87
N ASP A 98 6.79 13.16 8.86
CA ASP A 98 6.02 13.72 9.98
C ASP A 98 5.65 12.64 11.02
N GLY A 99 5.91 11.36 10.71
CA GLY A 99 5.62 10.22 11.57
C GLY A 99 4.24 9.60 11.35
N ASP A 100 3.46 10.06 10.38
CA ASP A 100 2.20 9.42 10.01
C ASP A 100 2.47 8.09 9.29
N ILE A 101 1.62 7.11 9.58
CA ILE A 101 1.75 5.73 9.09
C ILE A 101 0.67 5.45 8.06
N SER A 102 1.02 4.68 7.02
CA SER A 102 0.07 4.08 6.09
C SER A 102 0.34 2.59 5.91
N LEU A 103 -0.72 1.80 5.80
CA LEU A 103 -0.67 0.37 5.48
C LEU A 103 -1.27 0.13 4.11
N TRP A 104 -0.61 -0.72 3.34
CA TRP A 104 -0.94 -1.01 1.95
C TRP A 104 -1.03 -2.51 1.72
N ASN A 105 -1.99 -2.94 0.91
CA ASN A 105 -2.06 -4.31 0.41
C ASN A 105 -1.98 -4.30 -1.11
N GLY A 106 -1.29 -5.29 -1.66
CA GLY A 106 -1.12 -5.44 -3.09
C GLY A 106 -1.30 -6.87 -3.58
N VAL A 107 -1.72 -7.01 -4.84
CA VAL A 107 -1.87 -8.30 -5.54
C VAL A 107 -1.22 -8.19 -6.90
N ALA A 108 -0.32 -9.12 -7.19
CA ALA A 108 0.31 -9.22 -8.51
C ALA A 108 -0.72 -9.62 -9.56
N GLN A 109 -0.73 -8.92 -10.69
CA GLN A 109 -1.59 -9.17 -11.82
C GLN A 109 -0.87 -10.05 -12.86
N SER A 110 -1.62 -10.72 -13.70
CA SER A 110 -1.08 -11.59 -14.76
C SER A 110 -0.30 -10.84 -15.84
N ASP A 111 -0.48 -9.54 -15.96
CA ASP A 111 0.25 -8.67 -16.89
C ASP A 111 1.58 -8.14 -16.33
N GLY A 112 1.95 -8.58 -15.12
CA GLY A 112 3.17 -8.17 -14.44
C GLY A 112 3.06 -6.85 -13.66
N THR A 113 1.87 -6.27 -13.57
CA THR A 113 1.61 -5.12 -12.72
C THR A 113 1.25 -5.56 -11.29
N LEU A 114 1.30 -4.61 -10.36
CA LEU A 114 0.87 -4.79 -8.97
C LEU A 114 -0.29 -3.82 -8.69
N ALA A 115 -1.49 -4.37 -8.49
CA ALA A 115 -2.62 -3.57 -8.00
C ALA A 115 -2.53 -3.47 -6.48
N PHE A 116 -2.51 -2.27 -5.92
CA PHE A 116 -2.41 -2.08 -4.48
C PHE A 116 -3.30 -0.95 -3.99
N SER A 117 -3.61 -0.98 -2.70
CA SER A 117 -4.50 0.00 -2.07
C SER A 117 -4.06 0.35 -0.65
N VAL A 118 -4.40 1.57 -0.24
CA VAL A 118 -4.27 1.99 1.16
C VAL A 118 -5.38 1.30 1.96
N THR A 119 -5.02 0.52 2.97
CA THR A 119 -5.97 -0.21 3.80
C THR A 119 -6.28 0.47 5.12
N THR A 120 -5.31 1.20 5.67
CA THR A 120 -5.47 2.04 6.85
C THR A 120 -4.33 3.06 6.92
N GLY A 121 -4.49 4.07 7.77
CA GLY A 121 -3.46 5.09 7.97
C GLY A 121 -3.77 6.01 9.14
N THR A 122 -2.79 6.81 9.54
CA THR A 122 -2.92 7.87 10.53
C THR A 122 -2.83 9.24 9.86
N GLY A 123 -3.22 10.29 10.59
CA GLY A 123 -3.13 11.68 10.11
C GLY A 123 -3.69 11.87 8.71
N LYS A 124 -2.88 12.44 7.81
CA LYS A 124 -3.26 12.73 6.43
C LYS A 124 -3.58 11.50 5.58
N TRP A 125 -3.00 10.33 5.90
CA TRP A 125 -3.23 9.07 5.20
C TRP A 125 -4.62 8.49 5.40
N THR A 126 -5.34 8.93 6.43
CA THR A 126 -6.74 8.54 6.69
C THR A 126 -7.65 8.90 5.50
N ALA A 127 -7.39 10.03 4.84
CA ALA A 127 -8.16 10.48 3.66
C ALA A 127 -7.96 9.59 2.43
N LEU A 128 -6.88 8.81 2.38
CA LEU A 128 -6.56 7.91 1.26
C LEU A 128 -6.98 6.46 1.50
N ILE A 129 -7.63 6.13 2.61
CA ILE A 129 -8.09 4.75 2.86
C ILE A 129 -9.04 4.33 1.75
N GLY A 130 -8.71 3.22 1.07
CA GLY A 130 -9.42 2.72 -0.11
C GLY A 130 -8.90 3.24 -1.44
N ALA A 131 -8.01 4.24 -1.47
CA ALA A 131 -7.36 4.68 -2.70
C ALA A 131 -6.57 3.52 -3.34
N LYS A 132 -6.67 3.41 -4.66
CA LYS A 132 -6.08 2.32 -5.44
C LYS A 132 -4.99 2.84 -6.36
N PHE A 133 -3.98 2.03 -6.54
CA PHE A 133 -2.85 2.33 -7.41
C PHE A 133 -2.48 1.10 -8.23
N LEU A 134 -1.85 1.34 -9.36
CA LEU A 134 -1.23 0.32 -10.19
C LEU A 134 0.28 0.60 -10.25
N GLY A 135 1.08 -0.37 -9.83
CA GLY A 135 2.53 -0.33 -9.88
C GLY A 135 3.08 -1.16 -11.02
N LYS A 136 4.19 -0.72 -11.60
CA LYS A 136 4.92 -1.44 -12.64
C LYS A 136 6.42 -1.35 -12.41
N THR A 137 7.08 -2.50 -12.35
CA THR A 137 8.55 -2.53 -12.28
C THR A 137 9.15 -2.00 -13.57
N ARG A 138 10.05 -1.03 -13.46
CA ARG A 138 10.81 -0.44 -14.55
C ARG A 138 12.11 -1.19 -14.76
N HIS A 139 12.83 -1.47 -13.67
CA HIS A 139 14.10 -2.19 -13.66
C HIS A 139 14.22 -3.08 -12.45
N SER A 140 14.84 -4.25 -12.64
CA SER A 140 15.24 -5.14 -11.56
C SER A 140 16.75 -5.35 -11.63
N PHE A 141 17.38 -5.30 -10.47
CA PHE A 141 18.81 -5.55 -10.29
C PHE A 141 18.96 -6.75 -9.33
N GLY A 142 20.16 -7.28 -9.21
CA GLY A 142 20.42 -8.30 -8.21
C GLY A 142 20.26 -7.73 -6.78
N GLY A 143 19.08 -7.90 -6.19
CA GLY A 143 18.78 -7.44 -4.83
C GLY A 143 18.07 -6.08 -4.73
N ALA A 144 17.67 -5.47 -5.84
CA ALA A 144 16.89 -4.23 -5.84
C ALA A 144 15.95 -4.12 -7.04
N SER A 145 14.92 -3.30 -6.92
CA SER A 145 14.01 -2.93 -8.00
C SER A 145 13.70 -1.43 -8.00
N VAL A 146 13.39 -0.90 -9.18
CA VAL A 146 12.83 0.44 -9.38
C VAL A 146 11.49 0.27 -10.08
N TYR A 147 10.48 0.97 -9.61
CA TYR A 147 9.12 0.87 -10.12
C TYR A 147 8.40 2.21 -10.10
N ASP A 148 7.44 2.37 -10.99
CA ASP A 148 6.50 3.49 -10.99
C ASP A 148 5.15 3.02 -10.45
N PHE A 149 4.38 3.96 -9.95
CA PHE A 149 2.99 3.72 -9.59
C PHE A 149 2.12 4.94 -9.92
N SER A 150 0.87 4.67 -10.26
CA SER A 150 -0.13 5.68 -10.57
C SER A 150 -1.48 5.34 -9.96
N PRO A 151 -2.30 6.35 -9.64
CA PRO A 151 -3.64 6.12 -9.13
C PRO A 151 -4.51 5.46 -10.19
N VAL A 152 -5.47 4.66 -9.71
CA VAL A 152 -6.55 4.07 -10.51
C VAL A 152 -7.83 4.82 -10.18
N ASN A 153 -8.39 5.51 -11.16
CA ASN A 153 -9.62 6.28 -11.06
C ASN A 153 -10.84 5.44 -11.46
#